data_437af88775258100e491c6f56ff4c29a
#
_entry.id   437af88775258100e491c6f56ff4c29a
#
_cell.length_a   1.000
_cell.length_b   1.000
_cell.length_c   1.000
_cell.angle_alpha   90.00
_cell.angle_beta   90.00
_cell.angle_gamma   90.00
#
_symmetry.space_group_name_H-M   'P 1'
#
loop_
_entity.id
_entity.type
_entity.pdbx_description
1 polymer ?
#
loop_
_entity_poly.entity_id
_entity_poly.type
_entity_poly.pdbx_seq_one_letter_code
_entity_poly.pdbx_strand_id
1 'polypeptide(L)'
;IHYWYLVNLGSWAEIYGVLPAAREGVANIMREYSQKIIDIDPDYNDGGGYFMLGAVHLKAPYIPFVLSWPDNKKALEYLTMAFGVGESTPSQTVYLARAMYKNNKKNKAISLLSSLLKRPISETYKLEDKDQHAIAKQQLREWK
;
A
#
# COMPACT_ATOMS: atom_id res chain seq x y z
N ILE A 1 -11.25 14.83 4.33
CA ILE A 1 -12.06 14.58 3.13
C ILE A 1 -11.23 13.84 2.08
N HIS A 2 -10.04 14.34 1.69
CA HIS A 2 -9.21 13.73 0.64
C HIS A 2 -8.85 12.26 0.90
N TYR A 3 -8.48 11.91 2.13
CA TYR A 3 -8.09 10.55 2.50
C TYR A 3 -9.22 9.54 2.24
N TRP A 4 -10.42 9.80 2.72
CA TRP A 4 -11.57 8.90 2.54
C TRP A 4 -12.03 8.80 1.09
N TYR A 5 -11.85 9.88 0.32
CA TYR A 5 -12.05 9.82 -1.13
C TYR A 5 -11.08 8.83 -1.79
N LEU A 6 -9.79 8.86 -1.41
CA LEU A 6 -8.80 7.92 -1.93
C LEU A 6 -9.04 6.47 -1.48
N VAL A 7 -9.50 6.23 -0.26
CA VAL A 7 -9.90 4.90 0.20
C VAL A 7 -10.97 4.30 -0.70
N ASN A 8 -12.03 5.07 -0.98
CA ASN A 8 -13.11 4.63 -1.87
C ASN A 8 -12.63 4.43 -3.31
N LEU A 9 -11.80 5.33 -3.81
CA LEU A 9 -11.26 5.23 -5.17
C LEU A 9 -10.33 4.02 -5.34
N GLY A 10 -9.50 3.74 -4.34
CA GLY A 10 -8.64 2.55 -4.29
C GLY A 10 -9.45 1.26 -4.26
N SER A 11 -10.49 1.19 -3.43
CA SER A 11 -11.40 0.05 -3.36
C SER A 11 -12.13 -0.16 -4.69
N TRP A 12 -12.57 0.91 -5.34
CA TRP A 12 -13.17 0.83 -6.66
C TRP A 12 -12.17 0.23 -7.68
N ALA A 13 -10.93 0.70 -7.68
CA ALA A 13 -9.90 0.19 -8.58
C ALA A 13 -9.56 -1.30 -8.33
N GLU A 14 -9.63 -1.76 -7.08
CA GLU A 14 -9.46 -3.18 -6.76
C GLU A 14 -10.59 -4.06 -7.28
N ILE A 15 -11.84 -3.57 -7.23
CA ILE A 15 -13.02 -4.30 -7.70
C ILE A 15 -13.08 -4.34 -9.24
N TYR A 16 -12.87 -3.21 -9.90
CA TYR A 16 -13.01 -3.08 -11.36
C TYR A 16 -11.73 -3.40 -12.13
N GLY A 17 -10.60 -3.51 -11.43
CA GLY A 17 -9.30 -3.85 -11.99
C GLY A 17 -8.40 -2.65 -12.27
N VAL A 18 -7.10 -2.88 -12.19
CA VAL A 18 -6.07 -1.83 -12.31
C VAL A 18 -5.95 -1.25 -13.72
N LEU A 19 -6.23 -2.01 -14.78
CA LEU A 19 -6.16 -1.51 -16.16
C LEU A 19 -7.30 -0.54 -16.48
N PRO A 20 -8.59 -0.85 -16.21
CA PRO A 20 -9.66 0.14 -16.30
C PRO A 20 -9.39 1.38 -15.44
N ALA A 21 -8.99 1.22 -14.19
CA ALA A 21 -8.67 2.33 -13.31
C ALA A 21 -7.54 3.22 -13.84
N ALA A 22 -6.52 2.65 -14.49
CA ALA A 22 -5.45 3.41 -15.12
C ALA A 22 -5.97 4.26 -16.30
N ARG A 23 -6.87 3.71 -17.12
CA ARG A 23 -7.50 4.45 -18.24
C ARG A 23 -8.38 5.59 -17.78
N GLU A 24 -9.08 5.44 -16.66
CA GLU A 24 -9.90 6.49 -16.04
C GLU A 24 -9.06 7.55 -15.29
N GLY A 25 -7.74 7.46 -15.32
CA GLY A 25 -6.85 8.42 -14.66
C GLY A 25 -6.78 8.31 -13.14
N VAL A 26 -7.31 7.22 -12.56
CA VAL A 26 -7.37 6.99 -11.11
C VAL A 26 -5.99 7.08 -10.46
N ALA A 27 -4.96 6.53 -11.09
CA ALA A 27 -3.60 6.57 -10.55
C ALA A 27 -3.07 8.02 -10.41
N ASN A 28 -3.36 8.89 -11.38
CA ASN A 28 -2.96 10.30 -11.32
C ASN A 28 -3.71 11.05 -10.21
N ILE A 29 -5.02 10.80 -10.07
CA ILE A 29 -5.83 11.36 -8.99
C ILE A 29 -5.30 10.91 -7.63
N MET A 30 -5.03 9.61 -7.47
CA MET A 30 -4.47 9.07 -6.24
C MET A 30 -3.13 9.71 -5.88
N ARG A 31 -2.23 9.86 -6.86
CA ARG A 31 -0.94 10.53 -6.65
C ARG A 31 -1.10 11.96 -6.20
N GLU A 32 -1.93 12.75 -6.90
CA GLU A 32 -2.15 14.16 -6.59
C GLU A 32 -2.73 14.36 -5.20
N TYR A 33 -3.80 13.64 -4.88
CA TYR A 33 -4.47 13.80 -3.58
C TYR A 33 -3.66 13.22 -2.41
N SER A 34 -2.89 12.16 -2.63
CA SER A 34 -1.96 11.65 -1.62
C SER A 34 -0.89 12.70 -1.29
N GLN A 35 -0.35 13.37 -2.30
CA GLN A 35 0.61 14.46 -2.09
C GLN A 35 -0.03 15.62 -1.32
N LYS A 36 -1.25 16.02 -1.65
CA LYS A 36 -1.98 17.06 -0.90
C LYS A 36 -2.20 16.68 0.58
N ILE A 37 -2.47 15.40 0.88
CA ILE A 37 -2.58 14.94 2.26
C ILE A 37 -1.24 15.10 2.99
N ILE A 38 -0.15 14.67 2.37
CA ILE A 38 1.21 14.80 2.93
C ILE A 38 1.57 16.27 3.17
N ASP A 39 1.24 17.16 2.23
CA ASP A 39 1.54 18.58 2.33
C ASP A 39 0.76 19.29 3.44
N ILE A 40 -0.45 18.80 3.75
CA ILE A 40 -1.31 19.36 4.80
C ILE A 40 -0.95 18.78 6.16
N ASP A 41 -0.84 17.46 6.25
CA ASP A 41 -0.56 16.73 7.48
C ASP A 41 0.10 15.38 7.15
N PRO A 42 1.43 15.29 7.17
CA PRO A 42 2.15 14.05 6.82
C PRO A 42 1.88 12.90 7.78
N ASP A 43 1.48 13.19 9.01
CA ASP A 43 1.23 12.19 10.05
C ASP A 43 -0.25 11.75 10.08
N TYR A 44 -1.11 12.38 9.29
CA TYR A 44 -2.53 12.06 9.25
C TYR A 44 -2.80 10.57 9.07
N ASN A 45 -3.59 10.01 9.96
CA ASN A 45 -4.00 8.60 9.95
C ASN A 45 -2.79 7.64 9.84
N ASP A 46 -1.82 7.80 10.73
CA ASP A 46 -0.58 7.00 10.79
C ASP A 46 0.19 6.97 9.46
N GLY A 47 0.37 8.14 8.83
CA GLY A 47 1.08 8.27 7.56
C GLY A 47 0.24 7.84 6.35
N GLY A 48 -1.09 7.99 6.44
CA GLY A 48 -2.02 7.56 5.39
C GLY A 48 -1.75 8.15 4.01
N GLY A 49 -1.27 9.40 3.93
CA GLY A 49 -0.84 10.02 2.67
C GLY A 49 0.32 9.29 2.01
N TYR A 50 1.35 8.99 2.78
CA TYR A 50 2.50 8.18 2.32
C TYR A 50 2.08 6.76 1.93
N PHE A 51 1.19 6.14 2.72
CA PHE A 51 0.68 4.82 2.39
C PHE A 51 -0.04 4.79 1.05
N MET A 52 -0.96 5.71 0.80
CA MET A 52 -1.70 5.81 -0.46
C MET A 52 -0.77 6.08 -1.66
N LEU A 53 0.20 6.98 -1.49
CA LEU A 53 1.18 7.28 -2.53
C LEU A 53 2.06 6.07 -2.85
N GLY A 54 2.55 5.38 -1.83
CA GLY A 54 3.32 4.15 -1.99
C GLY A 54 2.51 3.02 -2.62
N ALA A 55 1.24 2.87 -2.23
CA ALA A 55 0.33 1.86 -2.78
C ALA A 55 0.06 2.07 -4.27
N VAL A 56 -0.16 3.30 -4.72
CA VAL A 56 -0.38 3.57 -6.14
C VAL A 56 0.88 3.32 -6.97
N HIS A 57 2.07 3.68 -6.47
CA HIS A 57 3.34 3.32 -7.12
C HIS A 57 3.55 1.80 -7.22
N LEU A 58 3.11 1.05 -6.22
CA LEU A 58 3.26 -0.41 -6.16
C LEU A 58 2.32 -1.15 -7.10
N LYS A 59 1.05 -0.69 -7.20
CA LYS A 59 -0.05 -1.38 -7.88
C LYS A 59 -0.33 -0.88 -9.30
N ALA A 60 -0.14 0.41 -9.57
CA ALA A 60 -0.42 0.96 -10.87
C ALA A 60 0.52 0.38 -11.94
N PRO A 61 -0.01 -0.03 -13.10
CA PRO A 61 0.81 -0.58 -14.16
C PRO A 61 1.66 0.52 -14.79
N TYR A 62 2.87 0.16 -15.22
CA TYR A 62 3.64 1.02 -16.10
C TYR A 62 3.09 0.89 -17.53
N ILE A 63 2.59 1.97 -18.11
CA ILE A 63 2.08 2.02 -19.48
C ILE A 63 2.81 3.15 -20.20
N PRO A 64 3.70 2.85 -21.18
CA PRO A 64 4.44 3.87 -21.91
C PRO A 64 3.51 4.96 -22.46
N PHE A 65 3.92 6.20 -22.35
CA PHE A 65 3.21 7.41 -22.80
C PHE A 65 1.88 7.74 -22.10
N VAL A 66 1.29 6.77 -21.37
CA VAL A 66 0.00 6.96 -20.67
C VAL A 66 0.21 7.06 -19.16
N LEU A 67 0.93 6.10 -18.57
CA LEU A 67 1.19 6.02 -17.14
C LEU A 67 2.63 5.53 -16.91
N SER A 68 3.59 6.44 -17.07
CA SER A 68 5.03 6.12 -17.06
C SER A 68 5.75 6.47 -15.75
N TRP A 69 5.04 6.97 -14.75
CA TRP A 69 5.62 7.39 -13.47
C TRP A 69 5.58 6.34 -12.33
N PRO A 70 4.72 5.29 -12.33
CA PRO A 70 4.78 4.28 -11.28
C PRO A 70 6.17 3.65 -11.18
N ASP A 71 6.69 3.54 -9.97
CA ASP A 71 8.07 3.14 -9.71
C ASP A 71 8.17 2.31 -8.43
N ASN A 72 8.77 1.11 -8.49
CA ASN A 72 8.89 0.22 -7.35
C ASN A 72 9.84 0.75 -6.26
N LYS A 73 10.85 1.57 -6.60
CA LYS A 73 11.74 2.18 -5.61
C LYS A 73 11.00 3.26 -4.83
N LYS A 74 10.21 4.07 -5.55
CA LYS A 74 9.31 5.08 -4.95
C LYS A 74 8.25 4.41 -4.06
N ALA A 75 7.67 3.30 -4.51
CA ALA A 75 6.76 2.52 -3.68
C ALA A 75 7.41 2.10 -2.35
N LEU A 76 8.63 1.57 -2.40
CA LEU A 76 9.37 1.17 -1.20
C LEU A 76 9.68 2.37 -0.30
N GLU A 77 10.08 3.51 -0.87
CA GLU A 77 10.38 4.74 -0.14
C GLU A 77 9.16 5.22 0.65
N TYR A 78 8.04 5.47 -0.04
CA TYR A 78 6.82 5.99 0.59
C TYR A 78 6.18 5.01 1.58
N LEU A 79 6.17 3.71 1.28
CA LEU A 79 5.65 2.69 2.21
C LEU A 79 6.55 2.54 3.45
N THR A 80 7.84 2.78 3.32
CA THR A 80 8.76 2.84 4.47
C THR A 80 8.47 4.07 5.34
N MET A 81 8.21 5.23 4.72
CA MET A 81 7.80 6.44 5.44
C MET A 81 6.49 6.20 6.20
N ALA A 82 5.47 5.68 5.53
CA ALA A 82 4.19 5.36 6.18
C ALA A 82 4.36 4.42 7.38
N PHE A 83 5.19 3.38 7.22
CA PHE A 83 5.45 2.41 8.28
C PHE A 83 6.18 3.00 9.49
N GLY A 84 6.92 4.08 9.30
CA GLY A 84 7.65 4.81 10.35
C GLY A 84 6.82 5.86 11.11
N VAL A 85 5.60 6.17 10.63
CA VAL A 85 4.69 7.13 11.27
C VAL A 85 3.70 6.36 12.16
N GLY A 86 3.63 6.66 13.43
CA GLY A 86 2.67 6.06 14.36
C GLY A 86 2.75 4.52 14.46
N GLU A 87 1.61 3.90 14.71
CA GLU A 87 1.50 2.43 14.78
C GLU A 87 1.19 1.84 13.40
N SER A 88 2.12 1.05 12.88
CA SER A 88 1.93 0.41 11.58
C SER A 88 0.79 -0.62 11.58
N THR A 89 -0.15 -0.45 10.67
CA THR A 89 -1.27 -1.37 10.51
C THR A 89 -0.84 -2.67 9.79
N PRO A 90 -1.60 -3.77 9.92
CA PRO A 90 -1.37 -4.97 9.13
C PRO A 90 -1.33 -4.73 7.63
N SER A 91 -2.20 -3.84 7.11
CA SER A 91 -2.22 -3.44 5.70
C SER A 91 -0.91 -2.75 5.29
N GLN A 92 -0.44 -1.76 6.05
CA GLN A 92 0.85 -1.09 5.81
C GLN A 92 2.00 -2.11 5.80
N THR A 93 1.99 -3.07 6.71
CA THR A 93 2.99 -4.14 6.80
C THR A 93 3.01 -5.02 5.55
N VAL A 94 1.84 -5.45 5.07
CA VAL A 94 1.71 -6.28 3.87
C VAL A 94 2.19 -5.53 2.62
N TYR A 95 1.79 -4.26 2.46
CA TYR A 95 2.21 -3.45 1.30
C TYR A 95 3.70 -3.17 1.30
N LEU A 96 4.29 -2.86 2.48
CA LEU A 96 5.74 -2.67 2.61
C LEU A 96 6.49 -3.95 2.27
N ALA A 97 6.04 -5.11 2.74
CA ALA A 97 6.65 -6.39 2.41
C ALA A 97 6.62 -6.67 0.89
N ARG A 98 5.50 -6.37 0.21
CA ARG A 98 5.40 -6.48 -1.25
C ARG A 98 6.38 -5.56 -1.97
N ALA A 99 6.50 -4.30 -1.52
CA ALA A 99 7.46 -3.36 -2.08
C ALA A 99 8.91 -3.82 -1.85
N MET A 100 9.22 -4.34 -0.67
CA MET A 100 10.53 -4.94 -0.39
C MET A 100 10.83 -6.11 -1.32
N TYR A 101 9.88 -7.01 -1.52
CA TYR A 101 10.03 -8.16 -2.40
C TYR A 101 10.32 -7.74 -3.85
N LYS A 102 9.54 -6.80 -4.40
CA LYS A 102 9.75 -6.23 -5.74
C LYS A 102 11.10 -5.51 -5.90
N ASN A 103 11.69 -5.06 -4.80
CA ASN A 103 13.01 -4.42 -4.76
C ASN A 103 14.15 -5.39 -4.36
N ASN A 104 13.98 -6.68 -4.62
CA ASN A 104 14.97 -7.74 -4.34
C ASN A 104 15.37 -7.88 -2.86
N LYS A 105 14.55 -7.40 -1.92
CA LYS A 105 14.76 -7.54 -0.48
C LYS A 105 13.94 -8.70 0.09
N LYS A 106 13.98 -9.85 -0.58
CA LYS A 106 13.16 -11.03 -0.29
C LYS A 106 13.20 -11.45 1.18
N ASN A 107 14.39 -11.60 1.77
CA ASN A 107 14.54 -12.05 3.16
C ASN A 107 13.89 -11.07 4.15
N LYS A 108 14.03 -9.76 3.91
CA LYS A 108 13.40 -8.73 4.74
C LYS A 108 11.87 -8.77 4.62
N ALA A 109 11.35 -8.95 3.41
CA ALA A 109 9.92 -9.09 3.17
C ALA A 109 9.33 -10.30 3.89
N ILE A 110 9.97 -11.46 3.80
CA ILE A 110 9.57 -12.70 4.50
C ILE A 110 9.60 -12.51 6.02
N SER A 111 10.68 -11.91 6.55
CA SER A 111 10.80 -11.63 7.97
C SER A 111 9.70 -10.71 8.47
N LEU A 112 9.39 -9.66 7.71
CA LEU A 112 8.34 -8.69 8.06
C LEU A 112 6.95 -9.35 8.12
N LEU A 113 6.57 -10.15 7.12
CA LEU A 113 5.30 -10.88 7.13
C LEU A 113 5.25 -11.94 8.23
N SER A 114 6.37 -12.62 8.51
CA SER A 114 6.43 -13.59 9.59
C SER A 114 6.24 -12.94 10.96
N SER A 115 6.73 -11.72 11.14
CA SER A 115 6.52 -10.92 12.35
C SER A 115 5.05 -10.46 12.46
N LEU A 116 4.43 -10.06 11.35
CA LEU A 116 3.01 -9.70 11.33
C LEU A 116 2.14 -10.87 11.84
N LEU A 117 2.42 -12.10 11.40
CA LEU A 117 1.62 -13.26 11.81
C LEU A 117 1.73 -13.62 13.29
N LYS A 118 2.72 -13.08 14.01
CA LYS A 118 2.85 -13.21 15.46
C LYS A 118 2.08 -12.13 16.24
N ARG A 119 1.63 -11.09 15.57
CA ARG A 119 0.85 -10.01 16.21
C ARG A 119 -0.56 -10.50 16.50
N PRO A 120 -1.15 -10.14 17.64
CA PRO A 120 -2.54 -10.45 17.92
C PRO A 120 -3.45 -9.71 16.93
N ILE A 121 -4.59 -10.34 16.62
CA ILE A 121 -5.65 -9.71 15.84
C ILE A 121 -6.36 -8.68 16.73
N SER A 122 -6.53 -7.46 16.25
CA SER A 122 -7.27 -6.41 16.92
C SER A 122 -8.73 -6.79 17.09
N GLU A 123 -9.31 -6.51 18.25
CA GLU A 123 -10.75 -6.66 18.44
C GLU A 123 -11.55 -5.56 17.71
N THR A 124 -10.96 -4.38 17.56
CA THR A 124 -11.60 -3.25 16.86
C THR A 124 -11.63 -3.43 15.35
N TYR A 125 -10.53 -3.93 14.75
CA TYR A 125 -10.36 -4.09 13.31
C TYR A 125 -10.27 -5.57 12.91
N LYS A 126 -11.06 -6.41 13.54
CA LYS A 126 -10.94 -7.88 13.48
C LYS A 126 -11.04 -8.47 12.08
N LEU A 127 -11.91 -7.93 11.23
CA LEU A 127 -12.11 -8.41 9.86
C LEU A 127 -10.92 -8.05 8.98
N GLU A 128 -10.51 -6.79 9.01
CA GLU A 128 -9.38 -6.28 8.25
C GLU A 128 -8.09 -7.00 8.63
N ASP A 129 -7.82 -7.16 9.93
CA ASP A 129 -6.64 -7.85 10.42
C ASP A 129 -6.61 -9.32 9.98
N LYS A 130 -7.75 -10.02 10.06
CA LYS A 130 -7.85 -11.41 9.57
C LYS A 130 -7.56 -11.53 8.10
N ASP A 131 -8.09 -10.62 7.29
CA ASP A 131 -7.85 -10.55 5.85
C ASP A 131 -6.35 -10.33 5.56
N GLN A 132 -5.73 -9.36 6.23
CA GLN A 132 -4.31 -9.08 6.03
C GLN A 132 -3.42 -10.23 6.50
N HIS A 133 -3.77 -10.91 7.58
CA HIS A 133 -3.10 -12.14 8.01
C HIS A 133 -3.24 -13.28 6.99
N ALA A 134 -4.42 -13.44 6.38
CA ALA A 134 -4.64 -14.43 5.32
C ALA A 134 -3.79 -14.14 4.09
N ILE A 135 -3.74 -12.88 3.66
CA ILE A 135 -2.89 -12.39 2.56
C ILE A 135 -1.41 -12.65 2.88
N ALA A 136 -0.96 -12.32 4.09
CA ALA A 136 0.43 -12.54 4.51
C ALA A 136 0.80 -14.04 4.47
N LYS A 137 -0.08 -14.93 4.94
CA LYS A 137 0.12 -16.38 4.87
C LYS A 137 0.23 -16.88 3.43
N GLN A 138 -0.63 -16.39 2.54
CA GLN A 138 -0.58 -16.75 1.12
C GLN A 138 0.75 -16.32 0.49
N GLN A 139 1.14 -15.06 0.69
CA GLN A 139 2.39 -14.55 0.13
C GLN A 139 3.64 -15.27 0.65
N LEU A 140 3.67 -15.61 1.93
CA LEU A 140 4.77 -16.41 2.48
C LEU A 140 4.88 -17.81 1.85
N ARG A 141 3.75 -18.41 1.42
CA ARG A 141 3.77 -19.68 0.66
C ARG A 141 4.30 -19.51 -0.75
N GLU A 142 3.96 -18.40 -1.40
CA GLU A 142 4.41 -18.11 -2.77
C GLU A 142 5.89 -17.68 -2.85
N TRP A 143 6.43 -17.09 -1.76
CA TRP A 143 7.79 -16.55 -1.73
C TRP A 143 8.84 -17.51 -1.19
N LYS A 144 8.45 -18.60 -0.58
CA LYS A 144 9.34 -19.67 -0.10
C LYS A 144 9.59 -20.71 -1.18
#